data_a11a91c5ea9108352ca0a6da2f299209
#
_entry.id   a11a91c5ea9108352ca0a6da2f299209
#
_cell.length_a   1.000
_cell.length_b   1.000
_cell.length_c   1.000
_cell.angle_alpha   90.00
_cell.angle_beta   90.00
_cell.angle_gamma   90.00
#
_symmetry.space_group_name_H-M   'P 1'
#
loop_
_entity.id
_entity.type
_entity.pdbx_description
1 polymer ?
#
loop_
_entity_poly.entity_id
_entity_poly.type
_entity_poly.pdbx_seq_one_letter_code
_entity_poly.pdbx_strand_id
1 'polypeptide(L)'
;MKNDLTCGVVRDLLPSYVEGLTSPESNTAVERHLSECPDCAQLRTALAGAPKLAAPEDAKEVDYLKKVKRRGWRRVAAAVAVTVLLFTAGVAAKLFLIGTPIQTQGMSWVISTDVPGQLDIRVYSIWSGTACRQWETEQEPEGIVRVTCRQVLPSPLSNSGDYRAVLNTEGVNAVYLGDQLIWQGGVEISPQIDRIYQAQTPYVGDAPAVGRVLNALRFDTCGSYTLELHTSSAPYRLTLNFSVPQTSGKMGDSEKGLYQDMAAVLAIVGNLDEIECAFQDENSQPWSRVLTVEELNQDLPRIIADYNERFSHGKPCPLYDDVKDYAGSCADLEQLYDAMWWAGEGGIYAEAE
;
A
#
# COMPACT_ATOMS: atom_id res chain seq x y z
N MET A 1 29.00 -96.15 -10.23
CA MET A 1 29.46 -95.76 -8.89
C MET A 1 28.22 -95.65 -8.04
N LYS A 2 28.04 -96.56 -7.08
CA LYS A 2 27.00 -96.40 -6.05
C LYS A 2 27.42 -95.30 -5.09
N ASN A 3 26.82 -94.14 -5.18
CA ASN A 3 26.96 -93.12 -4.18
C ASN A 3 25.98 -93.43 -3.04
N ASP A 4 26.29 -94.41 -2.23
CA ASP A 4 25.51 -94.66 -1.03
C ASP A 4 25.93 -93.73 0.08
N LEU A 5 25.00 -92.85 0.50
CA LEU A 5 25.20 -91.93 1.62
C LEU A 5 25.50 -92.71 2.88
N THR A 6 26.51 -92.32 3.70
CA THR A 6 26.73 -92.95 4.97
C THR A 6 25.72 -92.42 6.02
N CYS A 7 25.43 -93.20 7.06
CA CYS A 7 24.48 -92.85 8.10
C CYS A 7 24.82 -91.45 8.75
N GLY A 8 26.11 -91.07 8.84
CA GLY A 8 26.49 -89.79 9.31
C GLY A 8 25.99 -88.63 8.44
N VAL A 9 26.18 -88.74 7.14
CA VAL A 9 25.73 -87.69 6.17
C VAL A 9 24.19 -87.59 6.14
N VAL A 10 23.53 -88.77 6.22
CA VAL A 10 22.04 -88.78 6.23
C VAL A 10 21.53 -88.09 7.54
N ARG A 11 22.12 -88.34 8.69
CA ARG A 11 21.74 -87.71 9.97
C ARG A 11 21.89 -86.20 9.89
N ASP A 12 22.94 -85.69 9.26
CA ASP A 12 23.17 -84.23 9.12
C ASP A 12 22.12 -83.61 8.15
N LEU A 13 21.67 -84.34 7.17
CA LEU A 13 20.68 -83.84 6.18
C LEU A 13 19.23 -83.98 6.68
N LEU A 14 18.94 -84.88 7.62
CA LEU A 14 17.56 -85.21 8.07
C LEU A 14 16.80 -84.00 8.60
N PRO A 15 17.35 -83.04 9.36
CA PRO A 15 16.63 -81.87 9.81
C PRO A 15 16.13 -81.04 8.60
N SER A 16 17.03 -80.72 7.66
CA SER A 16 16.71 -79.97 6.46
C SER A 16 15.77 -80.72 5.52
N TYR A 17 15.88 -82.03 5.45
CA TYR A 17 14.99 -82.89 4.69
C TYR A 17 13.56 -82.88 5.25
N VAL A 18 13.40 -82.97 6.54
CA VAL A 18 12.07 -82.91 7.20
C VAL A 18 11.41 -81.54 7.06
N GLU A 19 12.20 -80.47 6.99
CA GLU A 19 11.73 -79.10 6.75
C GLU A 19 11.52 -78.77 5.25
N GLY A 20 11.86 -79.72 4.33
CA GLY A 20 11.68 -79.54 2.88
C GLY A 20 12.67 -78.56 2.25
N LEU A 21 13.85 -78.37 2.87
CA LEU A 21 14.89 -77.41 2.44
C LEU A 21 16.01 -78.06 1.61
N THR A 22 15.93 -79.38 1.32
CA THR A 22 16.93 -80.13 0.52
C THR A 22 16.53 -80.19 -0.95
N SER A 23 17.55 -80.33 -1.84
CA SER A 23 17.30 -80.45 -3.30
C SER A 23 16.65 -81.77 -3.67
N PRO A 24 15.99 -81.85 -4.80
CA PRO A 24 15.33 -83.11 -5.25
C PRO A 24 16.32 -84.32 -5.40
N GLU A 25 17.57 -84.03 -5.80
CA GLU A 25 18.61 -85.04 -5.93
C GLU A 25 19.03 -85.57 -4.54
N SER A 26 19.19 -84.64 -3.54
CA SER A 26 19.46 -85.03 -2.18
C SER A 26 18.35 -85.82 -1.53
N ASN A 27 17.09 -85.41 -1.80
CA ASN A 27 15.92 -86.09 -1.30
C ASN A 27 15.90 -87.60 -1.80
N THR A 28 16.18 -87.81 -3.09
CA THR A 28 16.21 -89.15 -3.66
C THR A 28 17.31 -90.00 -2.98
N ALA A 29 18.46 -89.46 -2.71
CA ALA A 29 19.57 -90.14 -2.07
C ALA A 29 19.27 -90.42 -0.57
N VAL A 30 18.65 -89.52 0.13
CA VAL A 30 18.23 -89.71 1.53
C VAL A 30 17.09 -90.77 1.62
N GLU A 31 16.08 -90.68 0.78
CA GLU A 31 15.00 -91.68 0.75
C GLU A 31 15.46 -93.10 0.47
N ARG A 32 16.45 -93.25 -0.42
CA ARG A 32 17.05 -94.51 -0.66
C ARG A 32 17.71 -95.10 0.58
N HIS A 33 18.51 -94.26 1.26
CA HIS A 33 19.17 -94.70 2.51
C HIS A 33 18.13 -95.03 3.60
N LEU A 34 17.07 -94.24 3.71
CA LEU A 34 16.00 -94.42 4.72
C LEU A 34 15.24 -95.77 4.45
N SER A 35 15.19 -96.23 3.25
CA SER A 35 14.58 -97.57 2.91
C SER A 35 15.45 -98.77 3.29
N GLU A 36 16.76 -98.53 3.44
CA GLU A 36 17.76 -99.56 3.74
C GLU A 36 18.24 -99.54 5.19
N CYS A 37 18.11 -98.40 5.89
CA CYS A 37 18.60 -98.26 7.26
C CYS A 37 17.45 -97.89 8.26
N PRO A 38 17.06 -98.83 9.13
CA PRO A 38 15.96 -98.68 10.08
C PRO A 38 16.28 -97.61 11.14
N ASP A 39 17.53 -97.42 11.56
CA ASP A 39 17.93 -96.43 12.57
C ASP A 39 17.72 -95.00 12.07
N CYS A 40 18.08 -94.71 10.80
CA CYS A 40 17.88 -93.39 10.24
C CYS A 40 16.41 -93.13 9.97
N ALA A 41 15.62 -94.18 9.61
CA ALA A 41 14.18 -94.01 9.46
C ALA A 41 13.42 -93.71 10.74
N GLN A 42 13.87 -94.32 11.88
CA GLN A 42 13.38 -93.92 13.23
C GLN A 42 13.70 -92.50 13.59
N LEU A 43 14.94 -92.04 13.31
CA LEU A 43 15.36 -90.70 13.56
C LEU A 43 14.55 -89.67 12.75
N ARG A 44 14.25 -89.95 11.49
CA ARG A 44 13.34 -89.15 10.66
C ARG A 44 11.96 -89.02 11.30
N THR A 45 11.39 -90.13 11.80
CA THR A 45 10.06 -90.10 12.44
C THR A 45 10.06 -89.29 13.72
N ALA A 46 11.14 -89.39 14.52
CA ALA A 46 11.30 -88.58 15.71
C ALA A 46 11.43 -87.09 15.43
N LEU A 47 12.16 -86.74 14.36
CA LEU A 47 12.30 -85.35 13.95
C LEU A 47 11.01 -84.79 13.33
N ALA A 48 10.25 -85.58 12.59
CA ALA A 48 8.95 -85.18 12.00
C ALA A 48 7.86 -84.98 13.06
N GLY A 49 7.96 -85.70 14.19
CA GLY A 49 7.00 -85.60 15.33
C GLY A 49 7.35 -84.49 16.37
N ALA A 50 8.48 -83.79 16.20
CA ALA A 50 8.78 -82.70 17.11
C ALA A 50 7.83 -81.51 16.90
N PRO A 51 7.30 -80.89 17.99
CA PRO A 51 6.38 -79.76 17.84
C PRO A 51 7.12 -78.60 17.12
N LYS A 52 6.59 -78.16 16.00
CA LYS A 52 7.09 -76.91 15.36
C LYS A 52 7.01 -75.79 16.37
N LEU A 53 8.15 -75.21 16.75
CA LEU A 53 8.19 -73.97 17.48
C LEU A 53 7.35 -72.96 16.77
N ALA A 54 6.26 -72.49 17.38
CA ALA A 54 5.41 -71.42 16.83
C ALA A 54 6.28 -70.21 16.56
N ALA A 55 6.22 -69.65 15.37
CA ALA A 55 6.88 -68.39 15.07
C ALA A 55 6.45 -67.35 16.08
N PRO A 56 7.35 -66.45 16.56
CA PRO A 56 7.00 -65.44 17.51
C PRO A 56 5.90 -64.53 16.92
N GLU A 57 4.89 -64.22 17.73
CA GLU A 57 3.78 -63.32 17.35
C GLU A 57 4.31 -61.87 17.07
N ASP A 58 4.77 -61.63 15.87
CA ASP A 58 5.18 -60.28 15.37
C ASP A 58 4.00 -59.29 15.31
N ALA A 59 2.78 -59.73 15.56
CA ALA A 59 1.56 -58.91 15.47
C ALA A 59 1.47 -57.82 16.53
N LYS A 60 2.14 -57.95 17.70
CA LYS A 60 2.09 -56.96 18.77
C LYS A 60 3.11 -55.83 18.64
N GLU A 61 4.25 -56.05 18.01
CA GLU A 61 5.29 -55.02 17.77
C GLU A 61 4.84 -54.02 16.74
N VAL A 62 4.21 -54.44 15.66
CA VAL A 62 3.70 -53.57 14.56
C VAL A 62 2.61 -52.62 15.08
N ASP A 63 1.80 -53.05 16.00
CA ASP A 63 0.70 -52.23 16.56
C ASP A 63 1.23 -51.14 17.53
N TYR A 64 2.30 -51.42 18.25
CA TYR A 64 2.96 -50.47 19.11
C TYR A 64 3.61 -49.33 18.33
N LEU A 65 4.33 -49.63 17.24
CA LEU A 65 4.94 -48.65 16.35
C LEU A 65 3.90 -47.75 15.67
N LYS A 66 2.78 -48.33 15.22
CA LYS A 66 1.65 -47.55 14.69
C LYS A 66 1.05 -46.61 15.73
N LYS A 67 0.94 -47.06 16.96
CA LYS A 67 0.39 -46.26 18.05
C LYS A 67 1.31 -45.12 18.48
N VAL A 68 2.62 -45.33 18.48
CA VAL A 68 3.64 -44.28 18.73
C VAL A 68 3.67 -43.29 17.60
N LYS A 69 3.69 -43.74 16.33
CA LYS A 69 3.62 -42.87 15.15
C LYS A 69 2.35 -42.01 15.14
N ARG A 70 1.19 -42.57 15.45
CA ARG A 70 -0.08 -41.86 15.52
C ARG A 70 -0.09 -40.82 16.65
N ARG A 71 0.57 -41.11 17.78
CA ARG A 71 0.71 -40.16 18.92
C ARG A 71 1.66 -39.03 18.58
N GLY A 72 2.76 -39.32 17.87
CA GLY A 72 3.71 -38.32 17.34
C GLY A 72 3.01 -37.38 16.35
N TRP A 73 2.30 -37.96 15.38
CA TRP A 73 1.55 -37.15 14.40
C TRP A 73 0.48 -36.26 15.01
N ARG A 74 -0.21 -36.73 16.07
CA ARG A 74 -1.18 -35.91 16.80
C ARG A 74 -0.53 -34.72 17.49
N ARG A 75 0.69 -34.89 18.06
CA ARG A 75 1.45 -33.82 18.68
C ARG A 75 1.92 -32.79 17.66
N VAL A 76 2.43 -33.26 16.51
CA VAL A 76 2.81 -32.39 15.40
C VAL A 76 1.60 -31.63 14.85
N ALA A 77 0.48 -32.32 14.60
CA ALA A 77 -0.75 -31.69 14.14
C ALA A 77 -1.29 -30.64 15.15
N ALA A 78 -1.23 -30.95 16.45
CA ALA A 78 -1.61 -29.99 17.49
C ALA A 78 -0.67 -28.78 17.51
N ALA A 79 0.64 -28.98 17.41
CA ALA A 79 1.60 -27.88 17.33
C ALA A 79 1.36 -26.97 16.09
N VAL A 80 1.16 -27.58 14.92
CA VAL A 80 0.80 -26.85 13.71
C VAL A 80 -0.51 -26.08 13.87
N ALA A 81 -1.55 -26.72 14.44
CA ALA A 81 -2.83 -26.05 14.68
C ALA A 81 -2.71 -24.85 15.64
N VAL A 82 -1.91 -24.99 16.70
CA VAL A 82 -1.63 -23.88 17.65
C VAL A 82 -0.86 -22.76 16.93
N THR A 83 0.16 -23.09 16.14
CA THR A 83 0.93 -22.08 15.37
C THR A 83 0.02 -21.33 14.38
N VAL A 84 -0.82 -22.04 13.64
CA VAL A 84 -1.78 -21.42 12.71
C VAL A 84 -2.77 -20.53 13.47
N LEU A 85 -3.27 -20.97 14.62
CA LEU A 85 -4.20 -20.20 15.44
C LEU A 85 -3.55 -18.94 16.01
N LEU A 86 -2.33 -19.01 16.48
CA LEU A 86 -1.58 -17.83 16.96
C LEU A 86 -1.28 -16.86 15.81
N PHE A 87 -0.89 -17.37 14.65
CA PHE A 87 -0.65 -16.54 13.47
C PHE A 87 -1.93 -15.85 13.01
N THR A 88 -3.05 -16.57 12.87
CA THR A 88 -4.32 -15.98 12.48
C THR A 88 -4.85 -14.99 13.50
N ALA A 89 -4.68 -15.27 14.80
CA ALA A 89 -5.02 -14.34 15.87
C ALA A 89 -4.15 -13.08 15.83
N GLY A 90 -2.84 -13.21 15.55
CA GLY A 90 -1.94 -12.08 15.37
C GLY A 90 -2.31 -11.22 14.17
N VAL A 91 -2.62 -11.83 13.03
CA VAL A 91 -3.11 -11.12 11.85
C VAL A 91 -4.44 -10.43 12.13
N ALA A 92 -5.39 -11.09 12.75
CA ALA A 92 -6.67 -10.51 13.14
C ALA A 92 -6.48 -9.32 14.11
N ALA A 93 -5.63 -9.47 15.12
CA ALA A 93 -5.30 -8.39 16.04
C ALA A 93 -4.68 -7.18 15.29
N LYS A 94 -3.77 -7.44 14.35
CA LYS A 94 -3.17 -6.36 13.52
C LYS A 94 -4.23 -5.64 12.70
N LEU A 95 -5.14 -6.36 12.06
CA LEU A 95 -6.13 -5.77 11.14
C LEU A 95 -7.30 -5.09 11.86
N PHE A 96 -7.75 -5.61 13.00
CA PHE A 96 -8.97 -5.17 13.67
C PHE A 96 -8.74 -4.40 14.98
N LEU A 97 -7.54 -4.52 15.59
CA LEU A 97 -7.26 -3.90 16.90
C LEU A 97 -6.11 -2.90 16.86
N ILE A 98 -4.98 -3.26 16.26
CA ILE A 98 -3.77 -2.42 16.24
C ILE A 98 -3.83 -1.40 15.10
N GLY A 99 -4.21 -1.86 13.90
CA GLY A 99 -4.33 -1.02 12.71
C GLY A 99 -3.00 -0.48 12.18
N THR A 100 -3.14 0.51 11.30
CA THR A 100 -2.06 1.33 10.74
C THR A 100 -2.24 2.80 11.13
N PRO A 101 -1.21 3.63 11.12
CA PRO A 101 -1.38 5.09 11.24
C PRO A 101 -2.37 5.61 10.19
N ILE A 102 -3.00 6.72 10.50
CA ILE A 102 -3.97 7.35 9.60
C ILE A 102 -3.33 7.62 8.23
N GLN A 103 -4.08 7.27 7.19
CA GLN A 103 -3.81 7.68 5.80
C GLN A 103 -4.95 8.58 5.38
N THR A 104 -4.64 9.82 5.06
CA THR A 104 -5.63 10.84 4.71
C THR A 104 -6.29 10.61 3.36
N GLN A 105 -5.67 9.81 2.49
CA GLN A 105 -6.33 9.29 1.28
C GLN A 105 -7.54 8.46 1.69
N GLY A 106 -8.74 8.88 1.29
CA GLY A 106 -9.99 8.24 1.68
C GLY A 106 -10.60 8.79 2.98
N MET A 107 -10.09 9.91 3.47
CA MET A 107 -10.71 10.73 4.49
C MET A 107 -11.21 12.03 3.86
N SER A 108 -12.33 12.52 4.35
CA SER A 108 -12.86 13.84 4.07
C SER A 108 -13.04 14.59 5.37
N TRP A 109 -12.92 15.89 5.35
CA TRP A 109 -13.15 16.72 6.53
C TRP A 109 -13.96 17.94 6.19
N VAL A 110 -14.57 18.51 7.20
CA VAL A 110 -15.22 19.80 7.16
C VAL A 110 -14.74 20.58 8.37
N ILE A 111 -14.30 21.78 8.13
CA ILE A 111 -13.83 22.71 9.16
C ILE A 111 -14.81 23.88 9.21
N SER A 112 -15.35 24.13 10.40
CA SER A 112 -16.22 25.28 10.64
C SER A 112 -15.61 26.21 11.68
N THR A 113 -15.66 27.50 11.36
CA THR A 113 -15.29 28.62 12.25
C THR A 113 -16.50 29.48 12.63
N ASP A 114 -17.71 28.94 12.55
CA ASP A 114 -18.98 29.66 12.81
C ASP A 114 -19.04 30.25 14.22
N VAL A 115 -18.33 29.67 15.17
CA VAL A 115 -18.22 30.19 16.53
C VAL A 115 -16.87 30.88 16.69
N PRO A 116 -16.85 32.20 16.98
CA PRO A 116 -15.60 32.93 17.18
C PRO A 116 -14.70 32.27 18.23
N GLY A 117 -13.42 32.06 17.91
CA GLY A 117 -12.45 31.43 18.80
C GLY A 117 -12.55 29.92 18.85
N GLN A 118 -13.40 29.26 18.06
CA GLN A 118 -13.52 27.81 18.00
C GLN A 118 -13.32 27.28 16.57
N LEU A 119 -12.69 26.14 16.48
CA LEU A 119 -12.52 25.36 15.25
C LEU A 119 -13.22 24.01 15.44
N ASP A 120 -14.35 23.81 14.76
CA ASP A 120 -15.09 22.54 14.74
C ASP A 120 -14.60 21.70 13.55
N ILE A 121 -13.83 20.68 13.83
CA ILE A 121 -13.26 19.78 12.83
C ILE A 121 -14.10 18.50 12.83
N ARG A 122 -14.68 18.16 11.69
CA ARG A 122 -15.37 16.90 11.47
C ARG A 122 -14.66 16.11 10.40
N VAL A 123 -14.26 14.90 10.72
CA VAL A 123 -13.56 13.99 9.82
C VAL A 123 -14.47 12.81 9.51
N TYR A 124 -14.53 12.40 8.26
CA TYR A 124 -15.33 11.30 7.77
C TYR A 124 -14.48 10.35 6.94
N SER A 125 -14.68 9.04 7.13
CA SER A 125 -14.12 8.06 6.19
C SER A 125 -15.03 7.96 4.96
N ILE A 126 -14.47 8.18 3.77
CA ILE A 126 -15.20 7.99 2.51
C ILE A 126 -15.14 6.53 2.02
N TRP A 127 -14.34 5.69 2.65
CA TRP A 127 -14.24 4.27 2.32
C TRP A 127 -14.95 3.42 3.37
N SER A 128 -15.96 2.66 2.93
CA SER A 128 -16.69 1.72 3.78
C SER A 128 -15.85 0.56 4.33
N GLY A 129 -14.67 0.32 3.74
CA GLY A 129 -13.71 -0.68 4.17
C GLY A 129 -12.75 -0.23 5.26
N THR A 130 -12.90 1.00 5.80
CA THR A 130 -11.99 1.56 6.81
C THR A 130 -12.77 2.10 7.98
N ALA A 131 -12.34 1.74 9.19
CA ALA A 131 -12.81 2.33 10.43
C ALA A 131 -11.61 2.94 11.18
N CYS A 132 -11.88 3.90 12.06
CA CYS A 132 -10.84 4.55 12.86
C CYS A 132 -11.02 4.23 14.34
N ARG A 133 -9.90 4.13 15.02
CA ARG A 133 -9.81 3.92 16.46
C ARG A 133 -8.74 4.80 17.06
N GLN A 134 -8.83 5.00 18.40
CA GLN A 134 -7.79 5.71 19.15
C GLN A 134 -7.50 7.08 18.51
N TRP A 135 -8.52 7.89 18.38
CA TRP A 135 -8.35 9.29 18.00
C TRP A 135 -7.59 10.03 19.10
N GLU A 136 -6.53 10.68 18.73
CA GLU A 136 -5.68 11.46 19.62
C GLU A 136 -5.50 12.84 19.04
N THR A 137 -5.52 13.86 19.89
CA THR A 137 -5.25 15.24 19.54
C THR A 137 -4.08 15.72 20.38
N GLU A 138 -2.96 15.98 19.75
CA GLU A 138 -1.71 16.41 20.38
C GLU A 138 -1.42 17.85 20.03
N GLN A 139 -1.02 18.63 21.03
CA GLN A 139 -0.52 19.98 20.82
C GLN A 139 1.00 19.93 20.79
N GLU A 140 1.54 20.31 19.65
CA GLU A 140 2.96 20.44 19.41
C GLU A 140 3.43 21.91 19.67
N PRO A 141 4.73 22.17 19.76
CA PRO A 141 5.27 23.53 19.81
C PRO A 141 4.80 24.40 18.63
N GLU A 142 4.92 25.72 18.78
CA GLU A 142 4.57 26.69 17.73
C GLU A 142 3.08 26.76 17.37
N GLY A 143 2.20 26.23 18.23
CA GLY A 143 0.76 26.29 18.00
C GLY A 143 0.27 25.30 16.94
N ILE A 144 1.00 24.20 16.76
CA ILE A 144 0.59 23.11 15.86
C ILE A 144 -0.28 22.14 16.63
N VAL A 145 -1.41 21.76 16.06
CA VAL A 145 -2.29 20.69 16.56
C VAL A 145 -2.30 19.54 15.56
N ARG A 146 -1.99 18.35 16.04
CA ARG A 146 -2.02 17.13 15.22
C ARG A 146 -3.13 16.20 15.67
N VAL A 147 -4.04 15.87 14.77
CA VAL A 147 -5.11 14.89 14.95
C VAL A 147 -4.70 13.59 14.27
N THR A 148 -4.67 12.51 15.03
CA THR A 148 -4.26 11.19 14.53
C THR A 148 -5.26 10.11 14.91
N CYS A 149 -5.24 8.98 14.20
CA CYS A 149 -5.97 7.78 14.57
C CYS A 149 -5.26 6.52 14.07
N ARG A 150 -5.77 5.38 14.50
CA ARG A 150 -5.42 4.07 13.95
C ARG A 150 -6.52 3.58 13.00
N GLN A 151 -6.15 3.37 11.74
CA GLN A 151 -7.07 2.79 10.74
C GLN A 151 -7.07 1.28 10.85
N VAL A 152 -8.27 0.71 10.96
CA VAL A 152 -8.53 -0.73 11.13
C VAL A 152 -9.61 -1.17 10.15
N LEU A 153 -9.77 -2.48 9.97
CA LEU A 153 -10.94 -3.00 9.26
C LEU A 153 -12.20 -2.83 10.12
N PRO A 154 -13.34 -2.52 9.49
CA PRO A 154 -14.63 -2.41 10.20
C PRO A 154 -14.97 -3.68 10.96
N SER A 155 -15.44 -3.51 12.17
CA SER A 155 -15.83 -4.59 13.07
C SER A 155 -16.87 -4.09 14.08
N PRO A 156 -17.55 -4.97 14.82
CA PRO A 156 -18.45 -4.54 15.90
C PRO A 156 -17.79 -3.66 16.98
N LEU A 157 -16.44 -3.70 17.07
CA LEU A 157 -15.65 -2.87 17.99
C LEU A 157 -15.24 -1.52 17.39
N SER A 158 -15.36 -1.36 16.07
CA SER A 158 -14.97 -0.16 15.34
C SER A 158 -15.69 -0.16 14.00
N ASN A 159 -16.81 0.53 13.91
CA ASN A 159 -17.71 0.50 12.76
C ASN A 159 -17.76 1.83 11.98
N SER A 160 -17.11 2.88 12.46
CA SER A 160 -17.10 4.21 11.86
C SER A 160 -15.69 4.77 11.80
N GLY A 161 -15.43 5.61 10.79
CA GLY A 161 -14.25 6.45 10.67
C GLY A 161 -14.52 7.90 11.11
N ASP A 162 -15.72 8.20 11.60
CA ASP A 162 -16.12 9.58 11.90
C ASP A 162 -15.51 10.06 13.21
N TYR A 163 -15.12 11.33 13.20
CA TYR A 163 -14.56 12.01 14.35
C TYR A 163 -14.98 13.47 14.36
N ARG A 164 -15.12 14.03 15.55
CA ARG A 164 -15.35 15.46 15.75
C ARG A 164 -14.45 15.96 16.88
N ALA A 165 -13.72 17.03 16.58
CA ALA A 165 -12.98 17.79 17.58
C ALA A 165 -13.42 19.25 17.54
N VAL A 166 -13.53 19.87 18.72
CA VAL A 166 -13.71 21.31 18.86
C VAL A 166 -12.48 21.84 19.56
N LEU A 167 -11.71 22.67 18.88
CA LEU A 167 -10.47 23.26 19.36
C LEU A 167 -10.70 24.75 19.66
N ASN A 168 -10.01 25.28 20.68
CA ASN A 168 -9.88 26.71 20.82
C ASN A 168 -8.79 27.21 19.86
N THR A 169 -9.08 28.23 19.05
CA THR A 169 -8.13 28.77 18.08
C THR A 169 -7.05 29.66 18.71
N GLU A 170 -7.19 30.00 19.99
CA GLU A 170 -6.19 30.81 20.68
C GLU A 170 -4.84 30.07 20.77
N GLY A 171 -3.82 30.64 20.16
CA GLY A 171 -2.48 30.03 20.07
C GLY A 171 -2.35 28.88 19.10
N VAL A 172 -3.39 28.56 18.30
CA VAL A 172 -3.30 27.54 17.22
C VAL A 172 -2.97 28.24 15.90
N ASN A 173 -1.86 27.84 15.30
CA ASN A 173 -1.38 28.33 14.02
C ASN A 173 -1.68 27.37 12.86
N ALA A 174 -1.62 26.06 13.12
CA ALA A 174 -1.86 25.03 12.11
C ALA A 174 -2.49 23.78 12.72
N VAL A 175 -3.33 23.09 11.93
CA VAL A 175 -3.91 21.80 12.29
C VAL A 175 -3.59 20.79 11.21
N TYR A 176 -3.07 19.63 11.64
CA TYR A 176 -2.77 18.50 10.79
C TYR A 176 -3.71 17.33 11.10
N LEU A 177 -4.14 16.65 10.06
CA LEU A 177 -4.77 15.33 10.12
C LEU A 177 -3.72 14.30 9.66
N GLY A 178 -3.13 13.57 10.60
CA GLY A 178 -1.92 12.81 10.31
C GLY A 178 -0.78 13.73 9.86
N ASP A 179 -0.32 13.53 8.61
CA ASP A 179 0.73 14.37 8.00
C ASP A 179 0.17 15.44 7.04
N GLN A 180 -1.14 15.45 6.83
CA GLN A 180 -1.82 16.39 5.95
C GLN A 180 -2.17 17.67 6.70
N LEU A 181 -1.68 18.82 6.25
CA LEU A 181 -2.13 20.12 6.71
C LEU A 181 -3.58 20.34 6.26
N ILE A 182 -4.49 20.62 7.20
CA ILE A 182 -5.91 20.80 6.91
C ILE A 182 -6.42 22.21 7.24
N TRP A 183 -5.70 22.95 8.07
CA TRP A 183 -6.05 24.31 8.43
C TRP A 183 -4.80 25.09 8.84
N GLN A 184 -4.70 26.34 8.41
CA GLN A 184 -3.60 27.23 8.77
C GLN A 184 -4.10 28.67 8.88
N GLY A 185 -3.86 29.30 10.04
CA GLY A 185 -4.04 30.74 10.22
C GLY A 185 -5.42 31.28 9.84
N GLY A 186 -6.49 30.51 9.94
CA GLY A 186 -7.85 30.92 9.59
C GLY A 186 -8.37 30.40 8.25
N VAL A 187 -7.55 29.65 7.52
CA VAL A 187 -7.88 29.13 6.18
C VAL A 187 -7.91 27.60 6.22
N GLU A 188 -8.92 26.98 5.65
CA GLU A 188 -8.94 25.55 5.37
C GLU A 188 -7.99 25.23 4.22
N ILE A 189 -7.18 24.19 4.34
CA ILE A 189 -6.18 23.81 3.35
C ILE A 189 -6.63 22.54 2.62
N SER A 190 -6.70 22.65 1.32
CA SER A 190 -6.99 21.49 0.47
C SER A 190 -5.78 20.55 0.36
N PRO A 191 -6.01 19.22 0.19
CA PRO A 191 -4.90 18.29 -0.03
C PRO A 191 -4.07 18.60 -1.28
N GLN A 192 -4.65 19.30 -2.23
CA GLN A 192 -3.97 19.73 -3.44
C GLN A 192 -2.94 20.80 -3.13
N ILE A 193 -3.34 21.86 -2.44
CA ILE A 193 -2.46 22.97 -2.11
C ILE A 193 -1.35 22.57 -1.15
N ASP A 194 -1.62 21.73 -0.17
CA ASP A 194 -0.56 21.19 0.69
C ASP A 194 0.53 20.47 -0.15
N ARG A 195 0.15 19.64 -1.13
CA ARG A 195 1.12 19.00 -2.04
C ARG A 195 1.87 19.99 -2.92
N ILE A 196 1.18 21.01 -3.44
CA ILE A 196 1.78 22.08 -4.27
C ILE A 196 2.80 22.85 -3.43
N TYR A 197 2.42 23.25 -2.24
CA TYR A 197 3.29 23.98 -1.32
C TYR A 197 4.55 23.21 -0.95
N GLN A 198 4.42 21.91 -0.69
CA GLN A 198 5.57 21.03 -0.41
C GLN A 198 6.50 20.82 -1.62
N ALA A 199 6.01 21.02 -2.84
CA ALA A 199 6.79 20.88 -4.06
C ALA A 199 7.56 22.14 -4.47
N GLN A 200 7.39 23.28 -3.75
CA GLN A 200 8.02 24.56 -4.10
C GLN A 200 9.53 24.45 -4.33
N THR A 201 10.04 25.25 -5.23
CA THR A 201 11.48 25.27 -5.59
C THR A 201 11.95 26.69 -5.86
N PRO A 202 13.16 27.06 -5.39
CA PRO A 202 13.70 28.38 -5.65
C PRO A 202 14.17 28.58 -7.11
N TYR A 203 14.40 27.50 -7.86
CA TYR A 203 15.07 27.58 -9.16
C TYR A 203 14.32 26.80 -10.25
N VAL A 204 13.94 27.51 -11.32
CA VAL A 204 13.36 26.91 -12.53
C VAL A 204 14.34 25.97 -13.25
N GLY A 205 15.65 26.18 -13.09
CA GLY A 205 16.68 25.31 -13.69
C GLY A 205 16.78 23.92 -13.07
N ASP A 206 16.16 23.66 -11.92
CA ASP A 206 16.05 22.33 -11.32
C ASP A 206 14.88 21.55 -11.97
N ALA A 207 15.14 20.96 -13.15
CA ALA A 207 14.12 20.24 -13.90
C ALA A 207 13.39 19.13 -13.09
N PRO A 208 14.06 18.31 -12.27
CA PRO A 208 13.38 17.39 -11.37
C PRO A 208 12.45 18.06 -10.37
N ALA A 209 12.82 19.22 -9.79
CA ALA A 209 11.98 19.95 -8.86
C ALA A 209 10.78 20.56 -9.59
N VAL A 210 10.98 21.22 -10.72
CA VAL A 210 9.89 21.71 -11.58
C VAL A 210 8.94 20.59 -11.97
N GLY A 211 9.46 19.42 -12.33
CA GLY A 211 8.64 18.23 -12.61
C GLY A 211 7.75 17.83 -11.43
N ARG A 212 8.22 17.94 -10.17
CA ARG A 212 7.38 17.69 -8.98
C ARG A 212 6.26 18.73 -8.85
N VAL A 213 6.55 20.01 -9.10
CA VAL A 213 5.56 21.09 -9.10
C VAL A 213 4.45 20.80 -10.11
N LEU A 214 4.82 20.52 -11.38
CA LEU A 214 3.87 20.24 -12.45
C LEU A 214 3.03 18.99 -12.19
N ASN A 215 3.62 17.97 -11.56
CA ASN A 215 2.89 16.77 -11.15
C ASN A 215 1.93 17.04 -9.98
N ALA A 216 2.31 17.89 -9.02
CA ALA A 216 1.43 18.27 -7.92
C ALA A 216 0.19 19.04 -8.41
N LEU A 217 0.36 19.89 -9.43
CA LEU A 217 -0.70 20.64 -10.13
C LEU A 217 -1.45 19.80 -11.18
N ARG A 218 -0.98 18.59 -11.48
CA ARG A 218 -1.60 17.65 -12.41
C ARG A 218 -1.76 18.19 -13.84
N PHE A 219 -0.77 18.88 -14.36
CA PHE A 219 -0.76 19.34 -15.76
C PHE A 219 -0.95 18.20 -16.78
N ASP A 220 -0.67 16.96 -16.40
CA ASP A 220 -0.92 15.76 -17.18
C ASP A 220 -2.41 15.54 -17.51
N THR A 221 -3.33 16.13 -16.74
CA THR A 221 -4.78 16.08 -17.04
C THR A 221 -5.15 16.89 -18.28
N CYS A 222 -4.35 17.90 -18.64
CA CYS A 222 -4.51 18.64 -19.89
C CYS A 222 -3.95 17.87 -21.10
N GLY A 223 -3.25 16.76 -20.90
CA GLY A 223 -2.65 15.93 -21.94
C GLY A 223 -1.15 15.70 -21.72
N SER A 224 -0.57 14.84 -22.58
CA SER A 224 0.88 14.64 -22.55
C SER A 224 1.60 15.89 -23.07
N TYR A 225 2.66 16.28 -22.38
CA TYR A 225 3.46 17.45 -22.74
C TYR A 225 4.96 17.18 -22.66
N THR A 226 5.75 18.02 -23.37
CA THR A 226 7.19 18.13 -23.19
C THR A 226 7.53 19.45 -22.50
N LEU A 227 8.59 19.41 -21.69
CA LEU A 227 9.02 20.53 -20.86
C LEU A 227 10.24 21.20 -21.49
N GLU A 228 10.21 22.52 -21.67
CA GLU A 228 11.36 23.33 -22.06
C GLU A 228 11.66 24.40 -21.00
N LEU A 229 12.92 24.50 -20.60
CA LEU A 229 13.39 25.46 -19.60
C LEU A 229 14.33 26.47 -20.26
N HIS A 230 13.93 27.74 -20.26
CA HIS A 230 14.72 28.84 -20.81
C HIS A 230 15.39 29.59 -19.65
N THR A 231 16.60 29.14 -19.31
CA THR A 231 17.31 29.61 -18.09
C THR A 231 18.67 30.26 -18.38
N SER A 232 18.99 30.50 -19.64
CA SER A 232 20.28 31.10 -20.01
C SER A 232 20.40 32.60 -19.71
N SER A 233 19.27 33.32 -19.66
CA SER A 233 19.17 34.74 -19.30
C SER A 233 17.75 35.05 -18.87
N ALA A 234 17.57 36.03 -17.96
CA ALA A 234 16.24 36.53 -17.62
C ALA A 234 15.60 37.30 -18.82
N PRO A 235 14.28 37.31 -18.97
CA PRO A 235 13.32 36.62 -18.07
C PRO A 235 13.40 35.08 -18.23
N TYR A 236 13.34 34.37 -17.10
CA TYR A 236 13.35 32.91 -17.10
C TYR A 236 11.96 32.39 -17.44
N ARG A 237 11.90 31.47 -18.41
CA ARG A 237 10.64 30.93 -18.94
C ARG A 237 10.58 29.43 -18.78
N LEU A 238 9.37 28.95 -18.51
CA LEU A 238 8.95 27.58 -18.58
C LEU A 238 7.94 27.40 -19.71
N THR A 239 8.20 26.51 -20.68
CA THR A 239 7.25 26.20 -21.75
C THR A 239 6.81 24.74 -21.66
N LEU A 240 5.49 24.51 -21.65
CA LEU A 240 4.84 23.23 -21.73
C LEU A 240 4.23 23.03 -23.12
N ASN A 241 4.81 22.13 -23.92
CA ASN A 241 4.33 21.83 -25.27
C ASN A 241 3.41 20.61 -25.22
N PHE A 242 2.10 20.80 -25.29
CA PHE A 242 1.10 19.74 -25.24
C PHE A 242 0.96 19.03 -26.59
N SER A 243 0.93 17.68 -26.54
CA SER A 243 0.89 16.84 -27.74
C SER A 243 -0.54 16.51 -28.21
N VAL A 244 -1.55 16.78 -27.39
CA VAL A 244 -2.95 16.49 -27.71
C VAL A 244 -3.61 17.75 -28.29
N PRO A 245 -4.27 17.66 -29.45
CA PRO A 245 -4.98 18.80 -30.02
C PRO A 245 -6.07 19.33 -29.07
N GLN A 246 -6.07 20.62 -28.80
CA GLN A 246 -7.05 21.29 -27.97
C GLN A 246 -7.53 22.57 -28.62
N THR A 247 -8.83 22.79 -28.66
CA THR A 247 -9.43 23.99 -29.24
C THR A 247 -9.64 25.04 -28.15
N SER A 248 -9.13 26.24 -28.33
CA SER A 248 -9.20 27.34 -27.35
C SER A 248 -10.63 27.64 -26.87
N GLY A 249 -11.63 27.52 -27.72
CA GLY A 249 -13.05 27.76 -27.35
C GLY A 249 -13.75 26.59 -26.66
N LYS A 250 -13.11 25.43 -26.50
CA LYS A 250 -13.71 24.26 -25.83
C LYS A 250 -13.14 23.99 -24.43
N MET A 251 -12.13 24.74 -24.00
CA MET A 251 -11.51 24.53 -22.70
C MET A 251 -12.40 24.94 -21.52
N GLY A 252 -13.25 25.96 -21.66
CA GLY A 252 -14.24 26.34 -20.63
C GLY A 252 -13.66 26.30 -19.21
N ASP A 253 -14.21 25.44 -18.36
CA ASP A 253 -13.70 25.27 -16.97
C ASP A 253 -12.26 24.75 -16.92
N SER A 254 -11.78 24.05 -17.96
CA SER A 254 -10.36 23.64 -18.06
C SER A 254 -9.42 24.82 -18.32
N GLU A 255 -9.89 25.87 -19.00
CA GLU A 255 -9.08 27.09 -19.23
C GLU A 255 -8.91 27.90 -17.93
N LYS A 256 -9.97 28.00 -17.13
CA LYS A 256 -9.90 28.61 -15.79
C LYS A 256 -8.89 27.87 -14.90
N GLY A 257 -8.97 26.55 -14.87
CA GLY A 257 -8.03 25.70 -14.15
C GLY A 257 -6.59 25.88 -14.65
N LEU A 258 -6.40 26.09 -15.95
CA LEU A 258 -5.06 26.31 -16.53
C LEU A 258 -4.44 27.61 -16.01
N TYR A 259 -5.17 28.73 -15.98
CA TYR A 259 -4.67 29.99 -15.44
C TYR A 259 -4.40 29.92 -13.95
N GLN A 260 -5.24 29.25 -13.19
CA GLN A 260 -5.05 28.99 -11.77
C GLN A 260 -3.76 28.20 -11.52
N ASP A 261 -3.54 27.14 -12.30
CA ASP A 261 -2.33 26.31 -12.19
C ASP A 261 -1.08 27.07 -12.63
N MET A 262 -1.14 27.88 -13.71
CA MET A 262 -0.04 28.72 -14.16
C MET A 262 0.35 29.76 -13.09
N ALA A 263 -0.62 30.42 -12.46
CA ALA A 263 -0.38 31.37 -11.37
C ALA A 263 0.27 30.68 -10.15
N ALA A 264 -0.19 29.47 -9.80
CA ALA A 264 0.46 28.69 -8.75
C ALA A 264 1.90 28.33 -9.08
N VAL A 265 2.21 27.94 -10.33
CA VAL A 265 3.60 27.70 -10.77
C VAL A 265 4.45 28.96 -10.63
N LEU A 266 3.93 30.11 -11.06
CA LEU A 266 4.63 31.39 -10.90
C LEU A 266 4.90 31.73 -9.43
N ALA A 267 3.95 31.46 -8.54
CA ALA A 267 4.11 31.72 -7.11
C ALA A 267 5.22 30.85 -6.49
N ILE A 268 5.23 29.52 -6.77
CA ILE A 268 6.04 28.57 -6.03
C ILE A 268 7.41 28.22 -6.67
N VAL A 269 7.64 28.64 -7.93
CA VAL A 269 8.96 28.55 -8.57
C VAL A 269 9.66 29.91 -8.48
N GLY A 270 10.54 30.05 -7.49
CA GLY A 270 11.02 31.35 -7.00
C GLY A 270 11.59 32.30 -8.05
N ASN A 271 12.38 31.82 -9.01
CA ASN A 271 13.00 32.66 -10.03
C ASN A 271 12.34 32.54 -11.42
N LEU A 272 11.15 31.98 -11.54
CA LEU A 272 10.41 31.89 -12.78
C LEU A 272 9.69 33.22 -13.06
N ASP A 273 9.88 33.78 -14.26
CA ASP A 273 9.25 35.04 -14.66
C ASP A 273 8.03 34.84 -15.56
N GLU A 274 8.02 33.74 -16.32
CA GLU A 274 7.02 33.48 -17.34
C GLU A 274 6.73 31.98 -17.50
N ILE A 275 5.47 31.64 -17.66
CA ILE A 275 5.02 30.28 -18.03
C ILE A 275 4.20 30.34 -19.33
N GLU A 276 4.51 29.44 -20.25
CA GLU A 276 3.80 29.27 -21.51
C GLU A 276 3.26 27.84 -21.62
N CYS A 277 1.98 27.73 -21.94
CA CYS A 277 1.32 26.46 -22.30
C CYS A 277 0.98 26.52 -23.78
N ALA A 278 1.74 25.76 -24.60
CA ALA A 278 1.58 25.73 -26.06
C ALA A 278 0.77 24.49 -26.48
N PHE A 279 -0.20 24.71 -27.33
CA PHE A 279 -1.14 23.71 -27.83
C PHE A 279 -1.19 23.71 -29.36
N GLN A 280 -1.83 22.68 -29.91
CA GLN A 280 -2.26 22.64 -31.29
C GLN A 280 -3.78 22.46 -31.31
N ASP A 281 -4.45 23.15 -32.26
CA ASP A 281 -5.87 22.93 -32.47
C ASP A 281 -6.16 21.65 -33.28
N GLU A 282 -7.44 21.36 -33.54
CA GLU A 282 -7.87 20.18 -34.32
C GLU A 282 -7.33 20.22 -35.78
N ASN A 283 -6.92 21.39 -36.27
CA ASN A 283 -6.34 21.59 -37.59
C ASN A 283 -4.81 21.72 -37.59
N SER A 284 -4.18 21.36 -36.44
CA SER A 284 -2.75 21.47 -36.18
C SER A 284 -2.22 22.92 -36.27
N GLN A 285 -3.10 23.92 -36.02
CA GLN A 285 -2.67 25.30 -35.89
C GLN A 285 -2.16 25.54 -34.46
N PRO A 286 -0.96 26.16 -34.32
CA PRO A 286 -0.43 26.43 -32.99
C PRO A 286 -1.18 27.59 -32.33
N TRP A 287 -1.41 27.46 -31.01
CA TRP A 287 -1.85 28.54 -30.14
C TRP A 287 -1.26 28.34 -28.74
N SER A 288 -1.12 29.39 -27.96
CA SER A 288 -0.58 29.29 -26.61
C SER A 288 -1.29 30.21 -25.65
N ARG A 289 -1.12 29.90 -24.35
CA ARG A 289 -1.43 30.78 -23.23
C ARG A 289 -0.14 31.10 -22.52
N VAL A 290 0.09 32.37 -22.31
CA VAL A 290 1.27 32.90 -21.61
C VAL A 290 0.78 33.64 -20.38
N LEU A 291 1.48 33.47 -19.26
CA LEU A 291 1.27 34.27 -18.05
C LEU A 291 2.64 34.68 -17.51
N THR A 292 2.78 35.97 -17.22
CA THR A 292 4.01 36.53 -16.66
C THR A 292 3.78 37.00 -15.23
N VAL A 293 4.83 37.04 -14.43
CA VAL A 293 4.80 37.61 -13.08
C VAL A 293 4.37 39.07 -13.10
N GLU A 294 4.86 39.84 -14.11
CA GLU A 294 4.55 41.26 -14.25
C GLU A 294 3.04 41.49 -14.52
N GLU A 295 2.45 40.76 -15.48
CA GLU A 295 1.00 40.84 -15.78
C GLU A 295 0.16 40.41 -14.57
N LEU A 296 0.54 39.30 -13.94
CA LEU A 296 -0.20 38.82 -12.79
C LEU A 296 -0.15 39.81 -11.61
N ASN A 297 1.02 40.37 -11.31
CA ASN A 297 1.17 41.38 -10.25
C ASN A 297 0.36 42.66 -10.54
N GLN A 298 0.18 43.05 -11.80
CA GLN A 298 -0.70 44.18 -12.19
C GLN A 298 -2.19 43.85 -11.96
N ASP A 299 -2.60 42.60 -12.16
CA ASP A 299 -3.99 42.16 -12.01
C ASP A 299 -4.36 41.77 -10.57
N LEU A 300 -3.41 41.38 -9.73
CA LEU A 300 -3.63 40.95 -8.34
C LEU A 300 -4.54 41.88 -7.54
N PRO A 301 -4.38 43.22 -7.55
CA PRO A 301 -5.24 44.12 -6.75
C PRO A 301 -6.72 43.95 -7.10
N ARG A 302 -7.05 43.80 -8.38
CA ARG A 302 -8.41 43.59 -8.86
C ARG A 302 -8.95 42.20 -8.51
N ILE A 303 -8.13 41.17 -8.75
CA ILE A 303 -8.49 39.77 -8.46
C ILE A 303 -8.78 39.58 -6.97
N ILE A 304 -7.91 40.05 -6.11
CA ILE A 304 -8.02 39.89 -4.67
C ILE A 304 -9.19 40.73 -4.11
N ALA A 305 -9.42 41.93 -4.63
CA ALA A 305 -10.57 42.74 -4.22
C ALA A 305 -11.90 42.05 -4.56
N ASP A 306 -12.05 41.54 -5.79
CA ASP A 306 -13.26 40.82 -6.24
C ASP A 306 -13.45 39.52 -5.41
N TYR A 307 -12.42 38.77 -5.16
CA TYR A 307 -12.45 37.59 -4.31
C TYR A 307 -12.93 37.91 -2.90
N ASN A 308 -12.32 38.90 -2.27
CA ASN A 308 -12.66 39.32 -0.90
C ASN A 308 -14.08 39.89 -0.77
N GLU A 309 -14.59 40.56 -1.81
CA GLU A 309 -15.99 41.01 -1.85
C GLU A 309 -16.95 39.84 -1.87
N ARG A 310 -16.67 38.82 -2.69
CA ARG A 310 -17.51 37.62 -2.82
C ARG A 310 -17.51 36.73 -1.57
N PHE A 311 -16.34 36.60 -0.93
CA PHE A 311 -16.11 35.70 0.20
C PHE A 311 -15.89 36.45 1.51
N SER A 312 -16.70 37.47 1.77
CA SER A 312 -16.58 38.38 2.91
C SER A 312 -16.75 37.73 4.29
N HIS A 313 -17.21 36.48 4.38
CA HIS A 313 -17.43 35.75 5.64
C HIS A 313 -16.22 34.98 6.15
N GLY A 314 -15.18 34.83 5.35
CA GLY A 314 -13.92 34.14 5.70
C GLY A 314 -12.80 35.10 6.12
N LYS A 315 -11.61 34.55 6.34
CA LYS A 315 -10.38 35.35 6.43
C LYS A 315 -10.12 35.98 5.06
N PRO A 316 -9.98 37.30 4.97
CA PRO A 316 -9.70 37.94 3.68
C PRO A 316 -8.34 37.49 3.14
N CYS A 317 -8.26 37.28 1.84
CA CYS A 317 -7.01 37.04 1.14
C CYS A 317 -6.14 38.29 1.24
N PRO A 318 -4.87 38.17 1.68
CA PRO A 318 -3.98 39.29 1.72
C PRO A 318 -3.63 39.76 0.30
N LEU A 319 -3.42 41.07 0.15
CA LEU A 319 -2.88 41.61 -1.08
C LEU A 319 -1.36 41.80 -0.91
N TYR A 320 -0.59 41.10 -1.72
CA TYR A 320 0.85 41.25 -1.85
C TYR A 320 1.22 41.97 -3.16
N ASP A 321 2.36 42.63 -3.17
CA ASP A 321 2.88 43.32 -4.37
C ASP A 321 3.47 42.34 -5.38
N ASP A 322 3.91 41.16 -4.92
CA ASP A 322 4.47 40.08 -5.76
C ASP A 322 3.74 38.75 -5.50
N VAL A 323 3.35 38.11 -6.59
CA VAL A 323 2.73 36.77 -6.54
C VAL A 323 3.61 35.74 -5.83
N LYS A 324 4.95 35.95 -5.82
CA LYS A 324 5.90 35.08 -5.11
C LYS A 324 5.68 35.07 -3.59
N ASP A 325 5.16 36.14 -3.03
CA ASP A 325 4.94 36.27 -1.59
C ASP A 325 3.84 35.33 -1.09
N TYR A 326 2.91 34.90 -1.97
CA TYR A 326 1.90 33.90 -1.63
C TYR A 326 2.47 32.51 -1.36
N ALA A 327 3.69 32.22 -1.80
CA ALA A 327 4.41 30.99 -1.41
C ALA A 327 4.97 31.04 0.01
N GLY A 328 4.79 32.12 0.76
CA GLY A 328 5.23 32.28 2.14
C GLY A 328 4.45 31.42 3.14
N SER A 329 3.18 31.09 2.85
CA SER A 329 2.37 30.16 3.64
C SER A 329 1.43 29.34 2.77
N CYS A 330 1.04 28.16 3.29
CA CYS A 330 0.07 27.33 2.62
C CYS A 330 -1.31 28.00 2.54
N ALA A 331 -1.66 28.78 3.58
CA ALA A 331 -2.91 29.53 3.64
C ALA A 331 -3.00 30.63 2.58
N ASP A 332 -1.92 31.37 2.38
CA ASP A 332 -1.89 32.44 1.37
C ASP A 332 -1.92 31.83 -0.04
N LEU A 333 -1.22 30.71 -0.25
CA LEU A 333 -1.26 29.98 -1.53
C LEU A 333 -2.66 29.42 -1.83
N GLU A 334 -3.37 28.87 -0.84
CA GLU A 334 -4.77 28.40 -0.99
C GLU A 334 -5.67 29.56 -1.43
N GLN A 335 -5.58 30.69 -0.75
CA GLN A 335 -6.41 31.85 -1.07
C GLN A 335 -6.09 32.44 -2.45
N LEU A 336 -4.81 32.50 -2.85
CA LEU A 336 -4.44 32.89 -4.22
C LEU A 336 -5.03 31.92 -5.23
N TYR A 337 -4.90 30.63 -4.99
CA TYR A 337 -5.36 29.59 -5.90
C TYR A 337 -6.87 29.69 -6.10
N ASP A 338 -7.65 29.86 -5.05
CA ASP A 338 -9.09 30.10 -5.12
C ASP A 338 -9.43 31.40 -5.82
N ALA A 339 -8.74 32.48 -5.52
CA ALA A 339 -8.97 33.78 -6.16
C ALA A 339 -8.75 33.73 -7.67
N MET A 340 -7.74 33.00 -8.12
CA MET A 340 -7.45 32.79 -9.55
C MET A 340 -8.56 32.00 -10.26
N TRP A 341 -9.14 31.00 -9.62
CA TRP A 341 -10.29 30.27 -10.15
C TRP A 341 -11.48 31.21 -10.42
N TRP A 342 -11.82 32.04 -9.43
CA TRP A 342 -12.94 32.99 -9.52
C TRP A 342 -12.68 34.12 -10.51
N ALA A 343 -11.44 34.56 -10.66
CA ALA A 343 -11.05 35.53 -11.69
C ALA A 343 -11.30 34.99 -13.10
N GLY A 344 -11.08 33.71 -13.33
CA GLY A 344 -11.40 33.02 -14.58
C GLY A 344 -12.91 32.96 -14.88
N GLU A 345 -13.77 32.87 -13.85
CA GLU A 345 -15.23 32.92 -14.01
C GLU A 345 -15.75 34.31 -14.39
N GLY A 346 -15.10 35.37 -13.87
CA GLY A 346 -15.45 36.76 -14.17
C GLY A 346 -15.06 37.26 -15.56
N GLY A 347 -14.42 36.42 -16.39
CA GLY A 347 -13.99 36.81 -17.75
C GLY A 347 -12.74 37.68 -17.75
N ILE A 348 -11.98 37.75 -16.65
CA ILE A 348 -10.79 38.61 -16.54
C ILE A 348 -9.72 38.23 -17.57
N TYR A 349 -9.67 36.95 -17.94
CA TYR A 349 -8.75 36.39 -18.95
C TYR A 349 -9.44 35.95 -20.26
N ALA A 350 -10.77 36.17 -20.39
CA ALA A 350 -11.53 35.78 -21.58
C ALA A 350 -11.48 36.85 -22.71
N GLU A 351 -10.98 38.05 -22.48
CA GLU A 351 -10.99 39.17 -23.42
C GLU A 351 -9.59 39.57 -23.93
N ALA A 352 -8.65 38.65 -24.03
CA ALA A 352 -7.42 38.86 -24.75
C ALA A 352 -7.48 38.16 -26.12
N GLU A 353 -8.37 38.63 -27.02
CA GLU A 353 -8.33 38.40 -28.45
C GLU A 353 -7.60 39.55 -29.18
#